data_083373769a5e5f0ef00fdc9e722c8233
#
_entry.id   083373769a5e5f0ef00fdc9e722c8233
#
_cell.length_a   1.000
_cell.length_b   1.000
_cell.length_c   1.000
_cell.angle_alpha   90.00
_cell.angle_beta   90.00
_cell.angle_gamma   90.00
#
_symmetry.space_group_name_H-M   'P 1'
#
loop_
_entity.id
_entity.type
_entity.pdbx_description
1 polymer ?
#
loop_
_entity_poly.entity_id
_entity_poly.type
_entity_poly.pdbx_seq_one_letter_code
_entity_poly.pdbx_strand_id
1 'polypeptide(L)'
;MKFYVYVYLDPRPLKLNQPVYVGKGTGDRDLSHWSRGSHNKPLQDFLSHLRGRNMTALVERVFETDDEQEAFAKEMQLIALYGRRDLKTGTLFNRTDGGEGPSGHVKTEAQKLVDKHGTEVNWEKPDYREKVVAGQKKAQSTPEARANKSLASLKTWQDTEVRSKRQVGIKAGRSTEASKAKTSAQAKGQWADPNYAAS
;
A
#
# COMPACT_ATOMS: atom_id res chain seq x y z
N MET A 1 -16.76 9.24 4.05
CA MET A 1 -15.58 8.71 4.79
C MET A 1 -15.05 9.85 5.63
N LYS A 2 -14.93 9.68 6.95
CA LYS A 2 -14.48 10.79 7.79
C LYS A 2 -12.96 10.92 7.77
N PHE A 3 -12.51 12.12 7.52
CA PHE A 3 -11.11 12.54 7.65
C PHE A 3 -10.93 13.26 8.98
N TYR A 4 -9.73 13.19 9.54
CA TYR A 4 -9.41 13.93 10.75
C TYR A 4 -7.96 14.40 10.74
N VAL A 5 -7.68 15.41 11.56
CA VAL A 5 -6.32 15.85 11.87
C VAL A 5 -6.02 15.51 13.33
N TYR A 6 -4.87 14.92 13.55
CA TYR A 6 -4.43 14.48 14.87
C TYR A 6 -3.07 15.08 15.22
N VAL A 7 -2.84 15.21 16.51
CA VAL A 7 -1.61 15.75 17.08
C VAL A 7 -1.02 14.74 18.06
N TYR A 8 0.26 14.44 17.92
CA TYR A 8 1.03 13.76 18.96
C TYR A 8 1.57 14.78 19.94
N LEU A 9 1.36 14.53 21.23
CA LEU A 9 1.79 15.39 22.32
C LEU A 9 2.86 14.70 23.15
N ASP A 10 3.79 15.47 23.68
CA ASP A 10 4.86 14.99 24.57
C ASP A 10 4.26 14.69 25.97
N PRO A 11 4.33 13.45 26.48
CA PRO A 11 3.81 13.10 27.80
C PRO A 11 4.77 13.44 28.94
N ARG A 12 5.98 13.91 28.64
CA ARG A 12 7.02 14.15 29.66
C ARG A 12 6.71 15.39 30.51
N PRO A 13 6.89 15.34 31.83
CA PRO A 13 6.46 16.42 32.74
C PRO A 13 6.95 17.83 32.36
N LEU A 14 8.20 17.94 31.93
CA LEU A 14 8.80 19.25 31.54
C LEU A 14 8.31 19.77 30.17
N LYS A 15 7.63 18.94 29.39
CA LYS A 15 7.13 19.21 28.03
C LYS A 15 5.70 18.76 27.84
N LEU A 16 4.99 18.59 28.94
CA LEU A 16 3.64 18.04 28.94
C LEU A 16 2.74 18.79 27.96
N ASN A 17 2.05 18.02 27.11
CA ASN A 17 1.18 18.51 26.06
C ASN A 17 1.85 19.37 24.97
N GLN A 18 3.18 19.37 24.88
CA GLN A 18 3.85 20.03 23.77
C GLN A 18 3.60 19.27 22.47
N PRO A 19 3.08 19.91 21.42
CA PRO A 19 2.91 19.27 20.11
C PRO A 19 4.25 18.84 19.53
N VAL A 20 4.34 17.59 19.09
CA VAL A 20 5.56 17.02 18.51
C VAL A 20 5.36 16.50 17.09
N TYR A 21 4.12 16.25 16.69
CA TYR A 21 3.79 15.83 15.31
C TYR A 21 2.33 16.14 15.02
N VAL A 22 2.05 16.57 13.79
CA VAL A 22 0.70 16.74 13.24
C VAL A 22 0.54 15.84 12.03
N GLY A 23 -0.61 15.23 11.88
CA GLY A 23 -0.90 14.42 10.70
C GLY A 23 -2.39 14.36 10.38
N LYS A 24 -2.69 14.11 9.12
CA LYS A 24 -4.04 13.81 8.64
C LYS A 24 -4.25 12.31 8.57
N GLY A 25 -5.45 11.85 8.82
CA GLY A 25 -5.78 10.43 8.75
C GLY A 25 -7.24 10.10 8.52
N THR A 26 -7.47 8.81 8.33
CA THR A 26 -8.77 8.13 8.33
C THR A 26 -8.63 6.84 9.12
N GLY A 27 -9.73 6.29 9.66
CA GLY A 27 -9.69 5.05 10.47
C GLY A 27 -8.73 5.16 11.66
N ASP A 28 -7.75 4.26 11.77
CA ASP A 28 -6.78 4.16 12.87
C ASP A 28 -5.41 4.79 12.54
N ARG A 29 -5.37 5.73 11.60
CA ARG A 29 -4.12 6.34 11.15
C ARG A 29 -3.39 7.07 12.27
N ASP A 30 -4.11 7.71 13.17
CA ASP A 30 -3.59 8.40 14.35
C ASP A 30 -2.79 7.49 15.29
N LEU A 31 -3.16 6.21 15.38
CA LEU A 31 -2.46 5.23 16.21
C LEU A 31 -1.34 4.50 15.46
N SER A 32 -1.27 4.61 14.13
CA SER A 32 -0.38 3.80 13.30
C SER A 32 1.10 4.04 13.57
N HIS A 33 1.51 5.28 13.86
CA HIS A 33 2.90 5.59 14.21
C HIS A 33 3.33 4.92 15.52
N TRP A 34 2.41 4.79 16.46
CA TRP A 34 2.66 4.11 17.72
C TRP A 34 2.67 2.59 17.55
N SER A 35 1.70 2.03 16.86
CA SER A 35 1.52 0.57 16.75
C SER A 35 2.44 -0.11 15.73
N ARG A 36 2.65 0.52 14.56
CA ARG A 36 3.38 -0.05 13.41
C ARG A 36 4.74 0.59 13.16
N GLY A 37 5.04 1.69 13.87
CA GLY A 37 6.21 2.51 13.62
C GLY A 37 5.97 3.63 12.61
N SER A 38 6.95 4.54 12.52
CA SER A 38 6.89 5.73 11.67
C SER A 38 8.02 5.73 10.64
N HIS A 39 7.70 6.06 9.38
CA HIS A 39 8.72 6.36 8.35
C HIS A 39 9.45 7.70 8.63
N ASN A 40 8.87 8.55 9.45
CA ASN A 40 9.53 9.77 9.94
C ASN A 40 10.52 9.37 11.03
N LYS A 41 11.81 9.29 10.69
CA LYS A 41 12.87 8.83 11.59
C LYS A 41 12.94 9.61 12.91
N PRO A 42 12.91 10.95 12.93
CA PRO A 42 12.88 11.73 14.18
C PRO A 42 11.68 11.40 15.08
N LEU A 43 10.49 11.24 14.49
CA LEU A 43 9.30 10.81 15.25
C LEU A 43 9.46 9.39 15.78
N GLN A 44 9.99 8.49 14.96
CA GLN A 44 10.24 7.10 15.36
C GLN A 44 11.20 7.02 16.55
N ASP A 45 12.29 7.79 16.51
CA ASP A 45 13.28 7.84 17.61
C ASP A 45 12.65 8.39 18.90
N PHE A 46 11.84 9.43 18.78
CA PHE A 46 11.09 9.97 19.91
C PHE A 46 10.13 8.93 20.52
N LEU A 47 9.33 8.26 19.70
CA LEU A 47 8.40 7.22 20.17
C LEU A 47 9.13 6.04 20.80
N SER A 48 10.27 5.64 20.24
CA SER A 48 11.12 4.58 20.80
C SER A 48 11.70 4.97 22.15
N HIS A 49 12.13 6.22 22.30
CA HIS A 49 12.61 6.76 23.58
C HIS A 49 11.50 6.78 24.65
N LEU A 50 10.26 7.11 24.31
CA LEU A 50 9.13 7.03 25.25
C LEU A 50 8.89 5.59 25.71
N ARG A 51 8.89 4.63 24.76
CA ARG A 51 8.72 3.20 25.08
C ARG A 51 9.79 2.70 26.04
N GLY A 52 11.05 3.07 25.81
CA GLY A 52 12.17 2.68 26.69
C GLY A 52 12.04 3.22 28.12
N ARG A 53 11.12 4.17 28.36
CA ARG A 53 10.79 4.75 29.67
C ARG A 53 9.41 4.36 30.20
N ASN A 54 8.76 3.38 29.57
CA ASN A 54 7.39 2.95 29.88
C ASN A 54 6.37 4.12 29.81
N MET A 55 6.61 5.08 28.91
CA MET A 55 5.70 6.18 28.63
C MET A 55 4.95 5.94 27.33
N THR A 56 3.67 6.34 27.29
CA THR A 56 2.85 6.28 26.08
C THR A 56 2.70 7.67 25.48
N ALA A 57 2.83 7.79 24.16
CA ALA A 57 2.56 9.05 23.49
C ALA A 57 1.08 9.43 23.61
N LEU A 58 0.82 10.70 23.89
CA LEU A 58 -0.55 11.22 23.86
C LEU A 58 -0.91 11.56 22.42
N VAL A 59 -2.11 11.18 21.99
CA VAL A 59 -2.63 11.41 20.63
C VAL A 59 -4.01 11.98 20.75
N GLU A 60 -4.25 13.12 20.12
CA GLU A 60 -5.54 13.81 20.11
C GLU A 60 -6.00 14.06 18.68
N ARG A 61 -7.27 13.79 18.38
CA ARG A 61 -7.94 14.23 17.16
C ARG A 61 -8.47 15.64 17.40
N VAL A 62 -7.90 16.62 16.71
CA VAL A 62 -8.19 18.05 16.92
C VAL A 62 -9.15 18.64 15.90
N PHE A 63 -9.45 17.89 14.83
CA PHE A 63 -10.37 18.29 13.77
C PHE A 63 -10.93 17.06 13.06
N GLU A 64 -12.22 17.07 12.73
CA GLU A 64 -12.88 16.02 11.95
C GLU A 64 -13.74 16.64 10.84
N THR A 65 -13.74 16.06 9.65
CA THR A 65 -14.53 16.52 8.50
C THR A 65 -14.81 15.37 7.53
N ASP A 66 -15.80 15.54 6.66
CA ASP A 66 -16.03 14.64 5.52
C ASP A 66 -15.30 15.10 4.25
N ASP A 67 -14.70 16.29 4.25
CA ASP A 67 -13.91 16.86 3.15
C ASP A 67 -12.40 16.68 3.40
N GLU A 68 -11.74 15.95 2.51
CA GLU A 68 -10.30 15.71 2.58
C GLU A 68 -9.48 17.00 2.43
N GLN A 69 -9.93 17.94 1.62
CA GLN A 69 -9.22 19.21 1.39
C GLN A 69 -9.25 20.11 2.64
N GLU A 70 -10.35 20.11 3.38
CA GLU A 70 -10.42 20.80 4.67
C GLU A 70 -9.45 20.19 5.67
N ALA A 71 -9.35 18.85 5.70
CA ALA A 71 -8.40 18.17 6.58
C ALA A 71 -6.95 18.51 6.21
N PHE A 72 -6.60 18.58 4.92
CA PHE A 72 -5.27 19.05 4.49
C PHE A 72 -4.99 20.48 4.88
N ALA A 73 -5.94 21.38 4.63
CA ALA A 73 -5.80 22.80 5.00
C ALA A 73 -5.58 22.95 6.52
N LYS A 74 -6.30 22.17 7.33
CA LYS A 74 -6.15 22.18 8.79
C LYS A 74 -4.82 21.60 9.24
N GLU A 75 -4.34 20.52 8.63
CA GLU A 75 -3.02 19.95 8.89
C GLU A 75 -1.92 21.00 8.63
N MET A 76 -1.93 21.64 7.46
CA MET A 76 -0.99 22.68 7.08
C MET A 76 -1.02 23.87 8.07
N GLN A 77 -2.22 24.33 8.43
CA GLN A 77 -2.41 25.38 9.41
C GLN A 77 -1.76 25.07 10.74
N LEU A 78 -1.96 23.86 11.27
CA LEU A 78 -1.39 23.44 12.56
C LEU A 78 0.13 23.23 12.48
N ILE A 79 0.66 22.74 11.36
CA ILE A 79 2.10 22.62 11.15
C ILE A 79 2.75 24.02 11.13
N ALA A 80 2.15 24.98 10.44
CA ALA A 80 2.63 26.36 10.43
C ALA A 80 2.56 27.01 11.83
N LEU A 81 1.46 26.74 12.57
CA LEU A 81 1.26 27.29 13.91
C LEU A 81 2.31 26.78 14.93
N TYR A 82 2.54 25.47 14.96
CA TYR A 82 3.44 24.85 15.94
C TYR A 82 4.91 24.86 15.50
N GLY A 83 5.16 25.08 14.22
CA GLY A 83 6.48 25.17 13.61
C GLY A 83 7.24 23.85 13.59
N ARG A 84 8.16 23.76 12.65
CA ARG A 84 8.97 22.56 12.37
C ARG A 84 10.33 22.63 13.04
N ARG A 85 10.76 21.53 13.65
CA ARG A 85 12.02 21.41 14.35
C ARG A 85 13.24 21.44 13.42
N ASP A 86 13.13 20.81 12.24
CA ASP A 86 14.21 20.79 11.25
C ASP A 86 14.50 22.19 10.67
N LEU A 87 13.50 23.07 10.62
CA LEU A 87 13.64 24.49 10.24
C LEU A 87 13.93 25.40 11.42
N LYS A 88 14.01 24.88 12.64
CA LYS A 88 14.18 25.65 13.90
C LYS A 88 13.06 26.68 14.16
N THR A 89 11.88 26.47 13.57
CA THR A 89 10.71 27.34 13.73
C THR A 89 9.78 26.88 14.85
N GLY A 90 9.94 25.65 15.36
CA GLY A 90 9.08 25.11 16.41
C GLY A 90 9.46 23.70 16.87
N THR A 91 8.46 22.93 17.30
CA THR A 91 8.64 21.69 18.06
C THR A 91 8.33 20.42 17.29
N LEU A 92 7.68 20.54 16.12
CA LEU A 92 7.19 19.38 15.38
C LEU A 92 8.32 18.60 14.71
N PHE A 93 8.19 17.28 14.70
CA PHE A 93 9.01 16.36 13.91
C PHE A 93 8.56 16.26 12.46
N ASN A 94 7.51 16.98 12.03
CA ASN A 94 7.12 17.05 10.62
C ASN A 94 8.32 17.47 9.76
N ARG A 95 8.42 16.88 8.55
CA ARG A 95 9.50 17.18 7.58
C ARG A 95 9.00 17.92 6.35
N THR A 96 7.67 18.04 6.22
CA THR A 96 6.98 18.83 5.19
C THR A 96 5.98 19.76 5.84
N ASP A 97 5.48 20.71 5.09
CA ASP A 97 4.49 21.68 5.58
C ASP A 97 3.06 21.12 5.55
N GLY A 98 2.91 19.83 5.25
CA GLY A 98 1.61 19.16 5.16
C GLY A 98 0.97 19.30 3.78
N GLY A 99 -0.28 18.81 3.67
CA GLY A 99 -1.01 18.86 2.39
C GLY A 99 -0.58 17.81 1.36
N GLU A 100 0.48 17.07 1.63
CA GLU A 100 1.00 16.00 0.76
C GLU A 100 0.44 14.64 1.20
N GLY A 101 -0.84 14.40 0.94
CA GLY A 101 -1.41 13.08 1.19
C GLY A 101 -1.04 12.10 0.07
N PRO A 102 -1.04 10.78 0.35
CA PRO A 102 -0.93 9.77 -0.72
C PRO A 102 -2.11 9.85 -1.70
N SER A 103 -3.23 10.44 -1.29
CA SER A 103 -4.40 10.70 -2.12
C SER A 103 -4.20 11.99 -2.94
N GLY A 104 -3.45 11.93 -4.02
CA GLY A 104 -3.26 13.07 -4.93
C GLY A 104 -1.83 13.33 -5.33
N HIS A 105 -0.84 12.63 -4.77
CA HIS A 105 0.52 12.70 -5.29
C HIS A 105 0.58 12.03 -6.67
N VAL A 106 0.38 12.82 -7.70
CA VAL A 106 0.64 12.39 -9.08
C VAL A 106 2.15 12.43 -9.29
N LYS A 107 2.76 11.24 -9.34
CA LYS A 107 4.19 11.14 -9.67
C LYS A 107 4.44 11.82 -11.01
N THR A 108 5.45 12.65 -11.07
CA THR A 108 5.92 13.24 -12.34
C THR A 108 6.40 12.12 -13.29
N GLU A 109 6.39 12.37 -14.59
CA GLU A 109 6.89 11.39 -15.56
C GLU A 109 8.36 11.01 -15.28
N ALA A 110 9.17 11.95 -14.82
CA ALA A 110 10.54 11.66 -14.39
C ALA A 110 10.59 10.70 -13.19
N GLN A 111 9.75 10.87 -12.19
CA GLN A 111 9.65 9.95 -11.04
C GLN A 111 9.14 8.57 -11.46
N LYS A 112 8.16 8.51 -12.37
CA LYS A 112 7.67 7.23 -12.92
C LYS A 112 8.77 6.48 -13.67
N LEU A 113 9.59 7.18 -14.45
CA LEU A 113 10.72 6.60 -15.18
C LEU A 113 11.80 6.06 -14.22
N VAL A 114 12.14 6.80 -13.16
CA VAL A 114 13.10 6.36 -12.14
C VAL A 114 12.59 5.11 -11.42
N ASP A 115 11.33 5.09 -11.01
CA ASP A 115 10.72 3.94 -10.35
C ASP A 115 10.67 2.71 -11.27
N LYS A 116 10.32 2.92 -12.55
CA LYS A 116 10.31 1.86 -13.58
C LYS A 116 11.70 1.28 -13.78
N HIS A 117 12.71 2.13 -13.98
CA HIS A 117 14.09 1.69 -14.14
C HIS A 117 14.61 0.96 -12.91
N GLY A 118 14.36 1.47 -11.71
CA GLY A 118 14.72 0.79 -10.46
C GLY A 118 14.06 -0.58 -10.32
N THR A 119 12.82 -0.73 -10.79
CA THR A 119 12.11 -2.01 -10.81
C THR A 119 12.75 -2.97 -11.83
N GLU A 120 13.05 -2.51 -13.04
CA GLU A 120 13.68 -3.31 -14.10
C GLU A 120 15.06 -3.83 -13.65
N VAL A 121 15.92 -2.96 -13.12
CA VAL A 121 17.25 -3.34 -12.59
C VAL A 121 17.16 -4.35 -11.45
N ASN A 122 16.16 -4.23 -10.57
CA ASN A 122 15.96 -5.20 -9.51
C ASN A 122 15.45 -6.55 -10.04
N TRP A 123 14.59 -6.54 -11.07
CA TRP A 123 14.13 -7.79 -11.70
C TRP A 123 15.23 -8.53 -12.46
N GLU A 124 16.30 -7.88 -12.87
CA GLU A 124 17.47 -8.54 -13.47
C GLU A 124 18.28 -9.35 -12.45
N LYS A 125 18.16 -9.04 -11.16
CA LYS A 125 18.85 -9.77 -10.08
C LYS A 125 18.12 -11.09 -9.77
N PRO A 126 18.75 -12.26 -9.97
CA PRO A 126 18.11 -13.56 -9.71
C PRO A 126 17.57 -13.72 -8.29
N ASP A 127 18.37 -13.33 -7.31
CA ASP A 127 18.01 -13.43 -5.88
C ASP A 127 16.78 -12.58 -5.51
N TYR A 128 16.65 -11.41 -6.14
CA TYR A 128 15.48 -10.54 -5.92
C TYR A 128 14.23 -11.19 -6.51
N ARG A 129 14.32 -11.70 -7.73
CA ARG A 129 13.22 -12.37 -8.42
C ARG A 129 12.75 -13.59 -7.64
N GLU A 130 13.66 -14.41 -7.17
CA GLU A 130 13.35 -15.60 -6.39
C GLU A 130 12.65 -15.25 -5.07
N LYS A 131 13.15 -14.26 -4.32
CA LYS A 131 12.53 -13.78 -3.08
C LYS A 131 11.11 -13.24 -3.30
N VAL A 132 10.89 -12.45 -4.36
CA VAL A 132 9.57 -11.90 -4.67
C VAL A 132 8.61 -13.02 -5.05
N VAL A 133 9.00 -13.95 -5.91
CA VAL A 133 8.18 -15.08 -6.32
C VAL A 133 7.84 -15.99 -5.13
N ALA A 134 8.82 -16.29 -4.28
CA ALA A 134 8.60 -17.09 -3.07
C ALA A 134 7.64 -16.38 -2.09
N GLY A 135 7.82 -15.08 -1.88
CA GLY A 135 6.91 -14.27 -1.06
C GLY A 135 5.48 -14.27 -1.59
N GLN A 136 5.29 -14.10 -2.90
CA GLN A 136 3.98 -14.16 -3.53
C GLN A 136 3.33 -15.54 -3.42
N LYS A 137 4.07 -16.61 -3.66
CA LYS A 137 3.58 -17.98 -3.48
C LYS A 137 3.13 -18.22 -2.04
N LYS A 138 3.94 -17.81 -1.06
CA LYS A 138 3.61 -17.94 0.37
C LYS A 138 2.34 -17.17 0.71
N ALA A 139 2.22 -15.90 0.28
CA ALA A 139 1.04 -15.08 0.53
C ALA A 139 -0.23 -15.65 -0.11
N GLN A 140 -0.13 -16.23 -1.32
CA GLN A 140 -1.26 -16.84 -2.02
C GLN A 140 -1.60 -18.27 -1.55
N SER A 141 -0.76 -18.91 -0.76
CA SER A 141 -0.96 -20.28 -0.26
C SER A 141 -1.85 -20.35 0.98
N THR A 142 -2.11 -19.24 1.65
CA THR A 142 -2.97 -19.23 2.84
C THR A 142 -4.41 -19.58 2.49
N PRO A 143 -5.14 -20.31 3.35
CA PRO A 143 -6.55 -20.64 3.11
C PRO A 143 -7.42 -19.41 2.88
N GLU A 144 -7.17 -18.34 3.61
CA GLU A 144 -7.87 -17.07 3.49
C GLU A 144 -7.63 -16.39 2.14
N ALA A 145 -6.37 -16.35 1.67
CA ALA A 145 -6.04 -15.80 0.35
C ALA A 145 -6.68 -16.60 -0.79
N ARG A 146 -6.75 -17.93 -0.66
CA ARG A 146 -7.45 -18.81 -1.62
C ARG A 146 -8.95 -18.54 -1.62
N ALA A 147 -9.57 -18.41 -0.46
CA ALA A 147 -10.99 -18.09 -0.33
C ALA A 147 -11.32 -16.72 -0.94
N ASN A 148 -10.53 -15.69 -0.64
CA ASN A 148 -10.69 -14.34 -1.19
C ASN A 148 -10.54 -14.32 -2.72
N LYS A 149 -9.57 -15.06 -3.26
CA LYS A 149 -9.38 -15.21 -4.71
C LYS A 149 -10.56 -15.93 -5.38
N SER A 150 -11.09 -16.95 -4.74
CA SER A 150 -12.29 -17.67 -5.20
C SER A 150 -13.51 -16.77 -5.22
N LEU A 151 -13.76 -16.01 -4.14
CA LEU A 151 -14.86 -15.05 -4.04
C LEU A 151 -14.73 -13.93 -5.08
N ALA A 152 -13.54 -13.39 -5.29
CA ALA A 152 -13.29 -12.37 -6.31
C ALA A 152 -13.54 -12.93 -7.72
N SER A 153 -13.15 -14.17 -7.97
CA SER A 153 -13.43 -14.86 -9.23
C SER A 153 -14.94 -15.05 -9.46
N LEU A 154 -15.69 -15.50 -8.44
CA LEU A 154 -17.14 -15.65 -8.49
C LEU A 154 -17.84 -14.33 -8.81
N LYS A 155 -17.48 -13.23 -8.12
CA LYS A 155 -18.01 -11.89 -8.40
C LYS A 155 -17.77 -11.47 -9.85
N THR A 156 -16.56 -11.73 -10.35
CA THR A 156 -16.20 -11.41 -11.74
C THR A 156 -16.99 -12.26 -12.77
N TRP A 157 -17.35 -13.50 -12.44
CA TRP A 157 -18.18 -14.35 -13.29
C TRP A 157 -19.67 -13.99 -13.23
N GLN A 158 -20.14 -13.35 -12.16
CA GLN A 158 -21.50 -12.82 -12.03
C GLN A 158 -21.70 -11.54 -12.84
N ASP A 159 -20.62 -10.79 -13.11
CA ASP A 159 -20.66 -9.62 -13.98
C ASP A 159 -20.78 -10.03 -15.45
N THR A 160 -21.94 -9.76 -16.03
CA THR A 160 -22.28 -10.16 -17.41
C THR A 160 -21.40 -9.50 -18.46
N GLU A 161 -20.97 -8.25 -18.24
CA GLU A 161 -20.11 -7.52 -19.17
C GLU A 161 -18.69 -8.09 -19.16
N VAL A 162 -18.12 -8.33 -17.98
CA VAL A 162 -16.78 -8.91 -17.81
C VAL A 162 -16.77 -10.35 -18.36
N ARG A 163 -17.82 -11.11 -18.11
CA ARG A 163 -17.97 -12.48 -18.64
C ARG A 163 -18.01 -12.49 -20.17
N SER A 164 -18.78 -11.59 -20.78
CA SER A 164 -18.87 -11.45 -22.25
C SER A 164 -17.50 -11.09 -22.85
N LYS A 165 -16.82 -10.06 -22.32
CA LYS A 165 -15.48 -9.66 -22.77
C LYS A 165 -14.46 -10.81 -22.68
N ARG A 166 -14.48 -11.57 -21.58
CA ARG A 166 -13.61 -12.76 -21.42
C ARG A 166 -13.92 -13.86 -22.42
N GLN A 167 -15.19 -14.15 -22.69
CA GLN A 167 -15.57 -15.15 -23.68
C GLN A 167 -15.10 -14.79 -25.09
N VAL A 168 -15.21 -13.51 -25.47
CA VAL A 168 -14.68 -13.00 -26.75
C VAL A 168 -13.16 -13.16 -26.80
N GLY A 169 -12.45 -12.76 -25.72
CA GLY A 169 -10.99 -12.90 -25.63
C GLY A 169 -10.53 -14.37 -25.72
N ILE A 170 -11.23 -15.28 -25.04
CA ILE A 170 -10.92 -16.73 -25.11
C ILE A 170 -11.15 -17.29 -26.52
N LYS A 171 -12.26 -16.90 -27.19
CA LYS A 171 -12.51 -17.29 -28.57
C LYS A 171 -11.42 -16.77 -29.50
N ALA A 172 -11.06 -15.48 -29.40
CA ALA A 172 -10.01 -14.88 -30.20
C ALA A 172 -8.65 -15.56 -29.97
N GLY A 173 -8.28 -15.84 -28.71
CA GLY A 173 -7.04 -16.54 -28.38
C GLY A 173 -6.96 -17.96 -28.91
N ARG A 174 -8.09 -18.70 -28.89
CA ARG A 174 -8.17 -20.06 -29.41
C ARG A 174 -8.18 -20.12 -30.95
N SER A 175 -8.56 -19.04 -31.61
CA SER A 175 -8.60 -18.98 -33.09
C SER A 175 -7.25 -18.68 -33.73
N THR A 176 -6.21 -18.29 -32.95
CA THR A 176 -4.88 -18.02 -33.48
C THR A 176 -4.19 -19.29 -33.99
N GLU A 177 -3.44 -19.19 -35.09
CA GLU A 177 -2.69 -20.31 -35.66
C GLU A 177 -1.74 -20.97 -34.63
N ALA A 178 -1.08 -20.16 -33.81
CA ALA A 178 -0.22 -20.67 -32.73
C ALA A 178 -0.99 -21.50 -31.69
N SER A 179 -2.21 -21.08 -31.31
CA SER A 179 -3.07 -21.83 -30.37
C SER A 179 -3.58 -23.14 -30.99
N LYS A 180 -3.99 -23.12 -32.24
CA LYS A 180 -4.41 -24.31 -32.98
C LYS A 180 -3.27 -25.33 -33.13
N ALA A 181 -2.06 -24.84 -33.48
CA ALA A 181 -0.88 -25.69 -33.59
C ALA A 181 -0.51 -26.33 -32.24
N LYS A 182 -0.57 -25.57 -31.15
CA LYS A 182 -0.31 -26.09 -29.79
C LYS A 182 -1.32 -27.16 -29.40
N THR A 183 -2.60 -26.94 -29.63
CA THR A 183 -3.65 -27.91 -29.33
C THR A 183 -3.49 -29.17 -30.15
N SER A 184 -3.17 -29.04 -31.44
CA SER A 184 -2.91 -30.17 -32.34
C SER A 184 -1.69 -30.99 -31.90
N ALA A 185 -0.57 -30.30 -31.51
CA ALA A 185 0.60 -30.98 -31.01
C ALA A 185 0.34 -31.72 -29.69
N GLN A 186 -0.45 -31.12 -28.78
CA GLN A 186 -0.83 -31.75 -27.52
C GLN A 186 -1.71 -32.98 -27.76
N ALA A 187 -2.69 -32.89 -28.65
CA ALA A 187 -3.54 -34.02 -29.01
C ALA A 187 -2.71 -35.16 -29.63
N LYS A 188 -1.81 -34.88 -30.58
CA LYS A 188 -0.90 -35.86 -31.14
C LYS A 188 -0.04 -36.56 -30.07
N GLY A 189 0.48 -35.80 -29.08
CA GLY A 189 1.23 -36.36 -27.97
C GLY A 189 0.40 -37.27 -27.08
N GLN A 190 -0.87 -36.95 -26.82
CA GLN A 190 -1.80 -37.79 -26.06
C GLN A 190 -2.14 -39.09 -26.78
N TRP A 191 -2.39 -39.02 -28.08
CA TRP A 191 -2.67 -40.23 -28.89
C TRP A 191 -1.44 -41.13 -29.09
N ALA A 192 -0.23 -40.60 -28.91
CA ALA A 192 1.01 -41.39 -28.97
C ALA A 192 1.34 -42.08 -27.64
N ASP A 193 0.65 -41.72 -26.53
CA ASP A 193 0.83 -42.36 -25.24
C ASP A 193 0.03 -43.67 -25.16
N PRO A 194 0.65 -44.85 -25.05
CA PRO A 194 -0.02 -46.16 -25.00
C PRO A 194 -1.03 -46.28 -23.86
N ASN A 195 -0.83 -45.55 -22.74
CA ASN A 195 -1.73 -45.60 -21.61
C ASN A 195 -3.02 -44.78 -21.82
N TYR A 196 -2.98 -43.80 -22.72
CA TYR A 196 -4.16 -42.98 -23.04
C TYR A 196 -5.11 -43.70 -24.02
N ALA A 197 -4.57 -44.50 -24.88
CA ALA A 197 -5.37 -45.28 -25.87
C ALA A 197 -6.08 -46.49 -25.23
N ALA A 198 -5.72 -46.87 -24.01
CA ALA A 198 -6.26 -48.03 -23.29
C ALA A 198 -7.32 -47.68 -22.22
N SER A 199 -7.66 -46.40 -22.06
CA SER A 199 -8.66 -45.89 -21.13
C SER A 199 -9.90 -45.38 -21.87
#